data_60edd3dae916d9280e84bbca65aa0992
#
_entry.id   60edd3dae916d9280e84bbca65aa0992
#
_cell.length_a   1.000
_cell.length_b   1.000
_cell.length_c   1.000
_cell.angle_alpha   90.00
_cell.angle_beta   90.00
_cell.angle_gamma   90.00
#
_symmetry.space_group_name_H-M   'P 1'
#
loop_
_entity.id
_entity.type
_entity.pdbx_description
1 polymer ?
#
loop_
_entity_poly.entity_id
_entity_poly.type
_entity_poly.pdbx_seq_one_letter_code
_entity_poly.pdbx_strand_id
1 'polypeptide(L)'
;MLIYIHGFNSSPESYKVSLLKTFANKINMPDVLEVPALSFDPAIAMQQLLTLVHKYQTQQGMRPLCFIGSSLGGFYATWLAEKFDSRVVLINPAVKPYELFEDYLGYNRNIYTGQEYMLTMDHIDQLKKFKVDEITHPDRYLLMLQTGDEVLDYNQALEKYAAVPSIVEEGGGHGFTDFDRHMETVLAFCGVNCLKAYS
;
A
#
# COMPACT_ATOMS: atom_id res chain seq x y z
N MET A 1 -14.60 1.96 1.97
CA MET A 1 -13.71 2.88 1.20
C MET A 1 -12.33 2.23 1.14
N LEU A 2 -11.73 2.17 -0.04
CA LEU A 2 -10.38 1.66 -0.27
C LEU A 2 -9.43 2.85 -0.42
N ILE A 3 -8.31 2.83 0.30
CA ILE A 3 -7.24 3.81 0.14
C ILE A 3 -6.01 3.06 -0.37
N TYR A 4 -5.63 3.32 -1.62
CA TYR A 4 -4.40 2.76 -2.17
C TYR A 4 -3.22 3.67 -1.90
N ILE A 5 -2.17 3.10 -1.33
CA ILE A 5 -0.94 3.78 -0.93
C ILE A 5 0.19 3.29 -1.81
N HIS A 6 0.64 4.15 -2.72
CA HIS A 6 1.70 3.80 -3.68
C HIS A 6 3.09 3.80 -3.04
N GLY A 7 4.05 3.18 -3.73
CA GLY A 7 5.44 3.08 -3.28
C GLY A 7 6.26 4.35 -3.48
N PHE A 8 7.54 4.27 -3.10
CA PHE A 8 8.53 5.31 -3.32
C PHE A 8 8.71 5.58 -4.81
N ASN A 9 8.88 6.85 -5.18
CA ASN A 9 9.00 7.29 -6.59
C ASN A 9 7.88 6.79 -7.52
N SER A 10 6.69 6.55 -6.97
CA SER A 10 5.51 6.13 -7.72
C SER A 10 4.45 7.24 -7.77
N SER A 11 3.26 6.96 -8.28
CA SER A 11 2.19 7.93 -8.45
C SER A 11 0.80 7.29 -8.48
N PRO A 12 -0.29 8.11 -8.41
CA PRO A 12 -1.66 7.66 -8.62
C PRO A 12 -1.96 7.13 -10.04
N GLU A 13 -1.03 7.25 -10.98
CA GLU A 13 -1.11 6.73 -12.36
C GLU A 13 -0.34 5.42 -12.53
N SER A 14 0.17 4.82 -11.46
CA SER A 14 0.90 3.55 -11.52
C SER A 14 0.03 2.41 -12.08
N TYR A 15 0.69 1.41 -12.67
CA TYR A 15 0.02 0.27 -13.32
C TYR A 15 -1.02 -0.42 -12.43
N LYS A 16 -0.66 -0.75 -11.17
CA LYS A 16 -1.61 -1.38 -10.24
C LYS A 16 -2.82 -0.51 -9.93
N VAL A 17 -2.63 0.80 -9.86
CA VAL A 17 -3.73 1.75 -9.67
C VAL A 17 -4.65 1.77 -10.88
N SER A 18 -4.11 1.77 -12.10
CA SER A 18 -4.93 1.74 -13.32
C SER A 18 -5.80 0.48 -13.39
N LEU A 19 -5.26 -0.67 -13.00
CA LEU A 19 -6.03 -1.92 -12.90
C LEU A 19 -7.16 -1.84 -11.88
N LEU A 20 -6.88 -1.33 -10.67
CA LEU A 20 -7.89 -1.16 -9.61
C LEU A 20 -8.99 -0.19 -10.04
N LYS A 21 -8.64 0.94 -10.66
CA LYS A 21 -9.62 1.91 -11.19
C LYS A 21 -10.49 1.27 -12.29
N THR A 22 -9.87 0.55 -13.21
CA THR A 22 -10.58 -0.16 -14.28
C THR A 22 -11.56 -1.18 -13.72
N PHE A 23 -11.13 -1.96 -12.73
CA PHE A 23 -11.98 -2.96 -12.11
C PHE A 23 -13.10 -2.31 -11.28
N ALA A 24 -12.83 -1.25 -10.53
CA ALA A 24 -13.85 -0.49 -9.80
C ALA A 24 -14.94 0.07 -10.73
N ASN A 25 -14.55 0.58 -11.89
CA ASN A 25 -15.50 1.01 -12.94
C ASN A 25 -16.34 -0.17 -13.47
N LYS A 26 -15.69 -1.32 -13.74
CA LYS A 26 -16.38 -2.54 -14.24
C LYS A 26 -17.46 -3.02 -13.28
N ILE A 27 -17.26 -2.88 -11.97
CA ILE A 27 -18.23 -3.27 -10.93
C ILE A 27 -19.19 -2.12 -10.56
N ASN A 28 -19.25 -1.04 -11.33
CA ASN A 28 -20.05 0.16 -11.09
C ASN A 28 -19.83 0.82 -9.71
N MET A 29 -18.60 0.81 -9.22
CA MET A 29 -18.19 1.40 -7.94
C MET A 29 -16.96 2.32 -8.09
N PRO A 30 -16.97 3.32 -9.00
CA PRO A 30 -15.77 4.14 -9.27
C PRO A 30 -15.29 4.89 -8.01
N ASP A 31 -16.21 5.28 -7.13
CA ASP A 31 -15.92 6.05 -5.92
C ASP A 31 -15.50 5.19 -4.72
N VAL A 32 -15.27 3.89 -4.93
CA VAL A 32 -14.82 3.00 -3.84
C VAL A 32 -13.34 3.16 -3.53
N LEU A 33 -12.55 3.68 -4.47
CA LEU A 33 -11.10 3.76 -4.42
C LEU A 33 -10.61 5.21 -4.39
N GLU A 34 -9.82 5.54 -3.39
CA GLU A 34 -9.06 6.78 -3.27
C GLU A 34 -7.56 6.49 -3.40
N VAL A 35 -6.86 7.31 -4.17
CA VAL A 35 -5.42 7.17 -4.39
C VAL A 35 -4.76 8.54 -4.24
N PRO A 36 -4.25 8.90 -3.05
CA PRO A 36 -3.61 10.18 -2.86
C PRO A 36 -2.25 10.26 -3.58
N ALA A 37 -1.92 11.42 -4.11
CA ALA A 37 -0.56 11.74 -4.52
C ALA A 37 0.27 12.05 -3.27
N LEU A 38 1.16 11.14 -2.90
CA LEU A 38 1.95 11.26 -1.68
C LEU A 38 3.24 12.06 -1.91
N SER A 39 3.60 12.84 -0.91
CA SER A 39 4.91 13.49 -0.84
C SER A 39 6.04 12.44 -0.75
N PHE A 40 7.22 12.80 -1.24
CA PHE A 40 8.45 12.04 -1.00
C PHE A 40 8.88 12.10 0.48
N ASP A 41 8.54 13.19 1.19
CA ASP A 41 8.79 13.37 2.62
C ASP A 41 7.85 12.48 3.44
N PRO A 42 8.38 11.54 4.25
CA PRO A 42 7.55 10.58 4.97
C PRO A 42 6.59 11.20 5.99
N ALA A 43 6.98 12.30 6.65
CA ALA A 43 6.11 12.99 7.61
C ALA A 43 4.94 13.67 6.91
N ILE A 44 5.20 14.32 5.76
CA ILE A 44 4.17 14.96 4.95
C ILE A 44 3.25 13.89 4.35
N ALA A 45 3.80 12.80 3.80
CA ALA A 45 3.02 11.68 3.25
C ALA A 45 2.08 11.09 4.31
N MET A 46 2.57 10.84 5.51
CA MET A 46 1.73 10.33 6.60
C MET A 46 0.67 11.35 7.03
N GLN A 47 0.97 12.63 7.07
CA GLN A 47 -0.02 13.67 7.37
C GLN A 47 -1.13 13.72 6.30
N GLN A 48 -0.78 13.59 5.01
CA GLN A 48 -1.76 13.48 3.92
C GLN A 48 -2.69 12.27 4.13
N LEU A 49 -2.11 11.11 4.46
CA LEU A 49 -2.86 9.88 4.72
C LEU A 49 -3.78 10.02 5.94
N LEU A 50 -3.30 10.58 7.04
CA LEU A 50 -4.11 10.82 8.24
C LEU A 50 -5.27 11.78 7.97
N THR A 51 -5.03 12.84 7.20
CA THR A 51 -6.09 13.79 6.80
C THR A 51 -7.16 13.08 5.99
N LEU A 52 -6.76 12.20 5.06
CA LEU A 52 -7.67 11.41 4.24
C LEU A 52 -8.49 10.41 5.08
N VAL A 53 -7.84 9.70 6.00
CA VAL A 53 -8.51 8.78 6.92
C VAL A 53 -9.56 9.51 7.76
N HIS A 54 -9.21 10.64 8.37
CA HIS A 54 -10.15 11.43 9.17
C HIS A 54 -11.32 11.94 8.35
N LYS A 55 -11.10 12.38 7.10
CA LYS A 55 -12.17 12.77 6.17
C LYS A 55 -13.22 11.65 6.05
N TYR A 56 -12.77 10.40 5.84
CA TYR A 56 -13.69 9.28 5.67
C TYR A 56 -14.31 8.77 6.98
N GLN A 57 -13.62 8.92 8.11
CA GLN A 57 -14.17 8.56 9.42
C GLN A 57 -15.29 9.52 9.86
N THR A 58 -15.27 10.78 9.43
CA THR A 58 -16.27 11.79 9.82
C THR A 58 -17.49 11.83 8.89
N GLN A 59 -17.45 11.20 7.72
CA GLN A 59 -18.60 11.16 6.81
C GLN A 59 -19.68 10.24 7.37
N GLN A 60 -20.95 10.74 7.41
CA GLN A 60 -22.10 9.95 7.83
C GLN A 60 -22.31 8.75 6.91
N GLY A 61 -22.51 7.56 7.49
CA GLY A 61 -22.67 6.32 6.75
C GLY A 61 -21.36 5.57 6.47
N MET A 62 -20.40 5.65 7.37
CA MET A 62 -19.06 5.09 7.27
C MET A 62 -19.02 3.67 6.71
N ARG A 63 -18.47 3.54 5.52
CA ARG A 63 -17.97 2.24 5.05
C ARG A 63 -16.67 1.95 5.79
N PRO A 64 -16.43 0.70 6.23
CA PRO A 64 -15.14 0.33 6.79
C PRO A 64 -14.01 0.75 5.84
N LEU A 65 -12.91 1.27 6.41
CA LEU A 65 -11.70 1.56 5.64
C LEU A 65 -10.93 0.26 5.39
N CYS A 66 -10.37 0.12 4.20
CA CYS A 66 -9.39 -0.88 3.89
C CYS A 66 -8.21 -0.20 3.17
N PHE A 67 -7.01 -0.48 3.61
CA PHE A 67 -5.80 0.01 2.98
C PHE A 67 -5.27 -1.02 1.99
N ILE A 68 -4.73 -0.56 0.87
CA ILE A 68 -3.98 -1.38 -0.08
C ILE A 68 -2.63 -0.70 -0.25
N GLY A 69 -1.56 -1.32 0.22
CA GLY A 69 -0.22 -0.72 0.19
C GLY A 69 0.77 -1.53 -0.64
N SER A 70 1.51 -0.88 -1.53
CA SER A 70 2.56 -1.52 -2.32
C SER A 70 3.93 -0.95 -1.98
N SER A 71 4.94 -1.80 -1.80
CA SER A 71 6.31 -1.38 -1.48
C SER A 71 6.36 -0.49 -0.22
N LEU A 72 6.91 0.72 -0.28
CA LEU A 72 6.86 1.72 0.80
C LEU A 72 5.43 2.01 1.25
N GLY A 73 4.47 2.00 0.32
CA GLY A 73 3.05 2.16 0.67
C GLY A 73 2.54 1.04 1.58
N GLY A 74 3.10 -0.16 1.49
CA GLY A 74 2.81 -1.28 2.40
C GLY A 74 3.29 -1.00 3.82
N PHE A 75 4.43 -0.35 3.98
CA PHE A 75 4.93 0.09 5.29
C PHE A 75 3.99 1.08 5.96
N TYR A 76 3.56 2.12 5.23
CA TYR A 76 2.58 3.09 5.74
C TYR A 76 1.21 2.44 6.01
N ALA A 77 0.76 1.55 5.12
CA ALA A 77 -0.51 0.85 5.27
C ALA A 77 -0.54 -0.02 6.52
N THR A 78 0.56 -0.68 6.87
CA THR A 78 0.71 -1.46 8.09
C THR A 78 0.51 -0.58 9.33
N TRP A 79 1.18 0.56 9.40
CA TRP A 79 1.03 1.48 10.52
C TRP A 79 -0.40 2.03 10.65
N LEU A 80 -1.02 2.36 9.52
CA LEU A 80 -2.41 2.85 9.50
C LEU A 80 -3.40 1.75 9.90
N ALA A 81 -3.19 0.50 9.46
CA ALA A 81 -4.04 -0.62 9.82
C ALA A 81 -4.04 -0.88 11.32
N GLU A 82 -2.85 -0.88 11.95
CA GLU A 82 -2.72 -1.03 13.40
C GLU A 82 -3.35 0.16 14.15
N LYS A 83 -3.11 1.39 13.69
CA LYS A 83 -3.63 2.59 14.33
C LYS A 83 -5.16 2.72 14.26
N PHE A 84 -5.77 2.32 13.16
CA PHE A 84 -7.20 2.54 12.89
C PHE A 84 -8.02 1.25 12.88
N ASP A 85 -7.45 0.14 13.32
CA ASP A 85 -8.13 -1.14 13.45
C ASP A 85 -8.77 -1.60 12.13
N SER A 86 -8.06 -1.41 11.02
CA SER A 86 -8.57 -1.55 9.66
C SER A 86 -7.98 -2.76 8.93
N ARG A 87 -8.70 -3.26 7.92
CA ARG A 87 -8.15 -4.27 7.01
C ARG A 87 -7.09 -3.66 6.11
N VAL A 88 -6.12 -4.50 5.71
CA VAL A 88 -5.04 -4.09 4.81
C VAL A 88 -4.60 -5.21 3.88
N VAL A 89 -4.39 -4.87 2.61
CA VAL A 89 -3.72 -5.72 1.62
C VAL A 89 -2.32 -5.15 1.39
N LEU A 90 -1.32 -5.99 1.54
CA LEU A 90 0.09 -5.65 1.38
C LEU A 90 0.64 -6.33 0.11
N ILE A 91 1.19 -5.56 -0.81
CA ILE A 91 1.69 -6.04 -2.11
C ILE A 91 3.19 -5.77 -2.16
N ASN A 92 4.01 -6.81 -2.11
CA ASN A 92 5.47 -6.71 -2.02
C ASN A 92 5.88 -5.57 -1.06
N PRO A 93 5.47 -5.61 0.23
CA PRO A 93 5.66 -4.49 1.15
C PRO A 93 7.12 -4.35 1.58
N ALA A 94 7.60 -3.12 1.69
CA ALA A 94 8.85 -2.83 2.36
C ALA A 94 8.67 -3.02 3.88
N VAL A 95 9.55 -3.81 4.50
CA VAL A 95 9.52 -4.07 5.95
C VAL A 95 10.36 -3.05 6.71
N LYS A 96 11.53 -2.75 6.17
CA LYS A 96 12.51 -1.83 6.76
C LYS A 96 12.92 -0.75 5.75
N PRO A 97 12.01 0.09 5.26
CA PRO A 97 12.33 1.07 4.23
C PRO A 97 13.40 2.08 4.68
N TYR A 98 13.57 2.30 5.97
CA TYR A 98 14.60 3.16 6.53
C TYR A 98 16.03 2.61 6.32
N GLU A 99 16.22 1.29 6.16
CA GLU A 99 17.51 0.69 5.78
C GLU A 99 17.76 0.90 4.28
N LEU A 100 16.73 0.71 3.44
CA LEU A 100 16.82 0.91 1.98
C LEU A 100 17.06 2.37 1.59
N PHE A 101 16.52 3.31 2.35
CA PHE A 101 16.64 4.73 2.04
C PHE A 101 18.08 5.26 2.19
N GLU A 102 18.95 4.55 2.89
CA GLU A 102 20.37 4.89 2.99
C GLU A 102 21.04 4.89 1.61
N ASP A 103 20.64 3.97 0.71
CA ASP A 103 21.17 3.88 -0.65
C ASP A 103 20.62 4.98 -1.59
N TYR A 104 19.57 5.68 -1.18
CA TYR A 104 18.91 6.74 -1.95
C TYR A 104 19.20 8.15 -1.42
N LEU A 105 20.11 8.31 -0.43
CA LEU A 105 20.47 9.62 0.09
C LEU A 105 21.04 10.52 -1.00
N GLY A 106 20.63 11.78 -0.98
CA GLY A 106 21.05 12.78 -1.97
C GLY A 106 19.94 13.12 -2.97
N TYR A 107 20.34 13.52 -4.16
CA TYR A 107 19.42 13.95 -5.21
C TYR A 107 18.64 12.76 -5.81
N ASN A 108 17.32 12.94 -5.86
CA ASN A 108 16.39 11.97 -6.45
C ASN A 108 15.43 12.66 -7.39
N ARG A 109 14.83 11.89 -8.30
CA ARG A 109 13.78 12.34 -9.20
C ARG A 109 12.67 11.31 -9.27
N ASN A 110 11.43 11.74 -9.07
CA ASN A 110 10.27 10.90 -9.31
C ASN A 110 10.05 10.74 -10.81
N ILE A 111 10.11 9.52 -11.32
CA ILE A 111 10.04 9.22 -12.76
C ILE A 111 8.64 9.48 -13.37
N TYR A 112 7.58 9.47 -12.56
CA TYR A 112 6.21 9.72 -13.01
C TYR A 112 5.88 11.21 -13.05
N THR A 113 6.28 11.95 -12.00
CA THR A 113 5.93 13.38 -11.86
C THR A 113 7.03 14.31 -12.35
N GLY A 114 8.26 13.82 -12.52
CA GLY A 114 9.44 14.62 -12.81
C GLY A 114 9.94 15.48 -11.64
N GLN A 115 9.30 15.39 -10.47
CA GLN A 115 9.70 16.14 -9.28
C GLN A 115 11.10 15.74 -8.85
N GLU A 116 11.95 16.73 -8.66
CA GLU A 116 13.30 16.60 -8.10
C GLU A 116 13.27 16.96 -6.62
N TYR A 117 14.02 16.22 -5.80
CA TYR A 117 14.08 16.43 -4.37
C TYR A 117 15.38 15.88 -3.77
N MET A 118 15.69 16.30 -2.56
CA MET A 118 16.83 15.81 -1.80
C MET A 118 16.35 14.85 -0.69
N LEU A 119 16.81 13.62 -0.70
CA LEU A 119 16.61 12.68 0.41
C LEU A 119 17.74 12.85 1.44
N THR A 120 17.39 12.96 2.71
CA THR A 120 18.32 13.22 3.81
C THR A 120 18.12 12.23 4.95
N MET A 121 19.04 12.19 5.91
CA MET A 121 18.91 11.38 7.13
C MET A 121 17.62 11.69 7.91
N ASP A 122 17.14 12.92 7.88
CA ASP A 122 15.89 13.30 8.57
C ASP A 122 14.69 12.49 8.04
N HIS A 123 14.65 12.17 6.74
CA HIS A 123 13.59 11.34 6.14
C HIS A 123 13.67 9.89 6.63
N ILE A 124 14.87 9.36 6.83
CA ILE A 124 15.09 8.04 7.44
C ILE A 124 14.56 8.02 8.88
N ASP A 125 14.88 9.04 9.66
CA ASP A 125 14.41 9.15 11.05
C ASP A 125 12.89 9.38 11.14
N GLN A 126 12.30 10.04 10.15
CA GLN A 126 10.85 10.13 10.02
C GLN A 126 10.22 8.75 9.75
N LEU A 127 10.78 7.94 8.85
CA LEU A 127 10.30 6.58 8.58
C LEU A 127 10.32 5.71 9.82
N LYS A 128 11.40 5.75 10.61
CA LYS A 128 11.53 4.97 11.86
C LYS A 128 10.37 5.21 12.83
N LYS A 129 9.75 6.41 12.82
CA LYS A 129 8.60 6.73 13.69
C LYS A 129 7.32 5.96 13.32
N PHE A 130 7.25 5.43 12.12
CA PHE A 130 6.11 4.65 11.61
C PHE A 130 6.38 3.14 11.62
N LYS A 131 7.46 2.71 12.26
CA LYS A 131 7.76 1.30 12.45
C LYS A 131 6.67 0.65 13.32
N VAL A 132 6.18 -0.49 12.87
CA VAL A 132 5.31 -1.39 13.64
C VAL A 132 6.12 -2.61 14.02
N ASP A 133 6.24 -2.90 15.30
CA ASP A 133 7.01 -4.06 15.76
C ASP A 133 6.21 -5.35 15.70
N GLU A 134 4.94 -5.31 16.11
CA GLU A 134 4.05 -6.49 16.16
C GLU A 134 2.75 -6.24 15.41
N ILE A 135 2.24 -7.27 14.74
CA ILE A 135 0.92 -7.27 14.10
C ILE A 135 -0.08 -7.79 15.12
N THR A 136 -1.02 -6.94 15.55
CA THR A 136 -1.95 -7.27 16.63
C THR A 136 -3.12 -8.14 16.18
N HIS A 137 -3.56 -8.00 14.93
CA HIS A 137 -4.70 -8.71 14.36
C HIS A 137 -4.37 -9.26 12.96
N PRO A 138 -3.66 -10.41 12.87
CA PRO A 138 -3.24 -10.99 11.58
C PRO A 138 -4.39 -11.27 10.61
N ASP A 139 -5.58 -11.54 11.09
CA ASP A 139 -6.80 -11.80 10.31
C ASP A 139 -7.29 -10.57 9.51
N ARG A 140 -6.79 -9.38 9.83
CA ARG A 140 -7.07 -8.14 9.09
C ARG A 140 -6.10 -7.87 7.94
N TYR A 141 -5.10 -8.71 7.77
CA TYR A 141 -4.06 -8.58 6.77
C TYR A 141 -4.22 -9.62 5.66
N LEU A 142 -3.93 -9.22 4.45
CA LEU A 142 -3.64 -10.10 3.33
C LEU A 142 -2.29 -9.73 2.76
N LEU A 143 -1.33 -10.62 2.86
CA LEU A 143 0.01 -10.45 2.31
C LEU A 143 0.08 -11.06 0.91
N MET A 144 0.60 -10.31 -0.05
CA MET A 144 0.80 -10.77 -1.43
C MET A 144 2.26 -10.55 -1.81
N LEU A 145 2.96 -11.62 -2.17
CA LEU A 145 4.39 -11.62 -2.50
C LEU A 145 4.66 -12.34 -3.81
N GLN A 146 5.64 -11.85 -4.53
CA GLN A 146 6.27 -12.60 -5.62
C GLN A 146 7.75 -12.82 -5.29
N THR A 147 8.22 -14.08 -5.42
CA THR A 147 9.57 -14.48 -5.02
C THR A 147 10.67 -13.92 -5.94
N GLY A 148 10.30 -13.44 -7.13
CA GLY A 148 11.19 -12.77 -8.08
C GLY A 148 11.31 -11.25 -7.87
N ASP A 149 10.88 -10.71 -6.70
CA ASP A 149 11.06 -9.29 -6.38
C ASP A 149 12.56 -8.94 -6.37
N GLU A 150 12.96 -8.11 -7.34
CA GLU A 150 14.35 -7.70 -7.56
C GLU A 150 14.78 -6.49 -6.70
N VAL A 151 13.83 -5.90 -5.98
CA VAL A 151 14.06 -4.71 -5.14
C VAL A 151 14.07 -5.06 -3.66
N LEU A 152 13.14 -5.91 -3.23
CA LEU A 152 12.94 -6.28 -1.83
C LEU A 152 13.12 -7.78 -1.62
N ASP A 153 13.86 -8.14 -0.59
CA ASP A 153 13.89 -9.54 -0.13
C ASP A 153 12.54 -9.93 0.47
N TYR A 154 11.75 -10.70 -0.27
CA TYR A 154 10.42 -11.16 0.14
C TYR A 154 10.45 -11.99 1.44
N ASN A 155 11.58 -12.60 1.80
CA ASN A 155 11.72 -13.36 3.05
C ASN A 155 11.56 -12.45 4.28
N GLN A 156 11.97 -11.18 4.21
CA GLN A 156 11.74 -10.23 5.29
C GLN A 156 10.23 -10.02 5.53
N ALA A 157 9.44 -9.96 4.46
CA ALA A 157 7.99 -9.86 4.58
C ALA A 157 7.36 -11.15 5.12
N LEU A 158 7.83 -12.32 4.68
CA LEU A 158 7.37 -13.62 5.22
C LEU A 158 7.66 -13.74 6.71
N GLU A 159 8.83 -13.32 7.16
CA GLU A 159 9.19 -13.32 8.59
C GLU A 159 8.32 -12.35 9.38
N LYS A 160 8.23 -11.10 8.96
CA LYS A 160 7.46 -10.05 9.63
C LYS A 160 5.98 -10.39 9.76
N TYR A 161 5.40 -10.93 8.71
CA TYR A 161 3.97 -11.21 8.60
C TYR A 161 3.67 -12.72 8.67
N ALA A 162 4.46 -13.50 9.42
CA ALA A 162 4.38 -14.97 9.45
C ALA A 162 2.99 -15.52 9.85
N ALA A 163 2.23 -14.79 10.68
CA ALA A 163 0.89 -15.18 11.11
C ALA A 163 -0.24 -14.68 10.18
N VAL A 164 0.10 -13.93 9.13
CA VAL A 164 -0.86 -13.28 8.24
C VAL A 164 -1.25 -14.21 7.08
N PRO A 165 -2.53 -14.29 6.69
CA PRO A 165 -2.94 -14.95 5.45
C PRO A 165 -2.15 -14.39 4.25
N SER A 166 -1.52 -15.29 3.47
CA SER A 166 -0.61 -14.88 2.40
C SER A 166 -0.87 -15.59 1.08
N ILE A 167 -0.61 -14.88 -0.01
CA ILE A 167 -0.50 -15.38 -1.37
C ILE A 167 0.96 -15.16 -1.79
N VAL A 168 1.69 -16.25 -1.98
CA VAL A 168 3.09 -16.20 -2.42
C VAL A 168 3.18 -16.88 -3.78
N GLU A 169 3.63 -16.15 -4.79
CA GLU A 169 3.78 -16.64 -6.15
C GLU A 169 5.26 -16.79 -6.50
N GLU A 170 5.59 -17.87 -7.17
CA GLU A 170 6.94 -18.09 -7.66
C GLU A 170 7.25 -17.20 -8.87
N GLY A 171 8.43 -16.59 -8.89
CA GLY A 171 8.85 -15.66 -9.94
C GLY A 171 8.18 -14.29 -9.80
N GLY A 172 7.81 -13.71 -10.95
CA GLY A 172 7.27 -12.34 -11.01
C GLY A 172 8.31 -11.27 -10.71
N GLY A 173 7.92 -10.16 -10.08
CA GLY A 173 8.83 -9.05 -9.77
C GLY A 173 8.24 -8.02 -8.81
N HIS A 174 9.01 -6.97 -8.49
CA HIS A 174 8.58 -5.92 -7.56
C HIS A 174 7.26 -5.27 -7.93
N GLY A 175 7.01 -5.11 -9.23
CA GLY A 175 5.75 -4.59 -9.77
C GLY A 175 4.53 -5.46 -9.51
N PHE A 176 4.69 -6.68 -9.05
CA PHE A 176 3.68 -7.74 -8.93
C PHE A 176 3.04 -8.05 -10.30
N THR A 177 3.73 -8.89 -11.06
CA THR A 177 3.32 -9.33 -12.40
C THR A 177 1.94 -9.98 -12.36
N ASP A 178 1.10 -9.72 -13.37
CA ASP A 178 -0.26 -10.25 -13.48
C ASP A 178 -1.16 -9.97 -12.27
N PHE A 179 -1.01 -8.79 -11.65
CA PHE A 179 -1.81 -8.37 -10.49
C PHE A 179 -3.32 -8.36 -10.76
N ASP A 180 -3.73 -8.19 -12.02
CA ASP A 180 -5.14 -8.22 -12.45
C ASP A 180 -5.87 -9.50 -12.08
N ARG A 181 -5.18 -10.65 -12.01
CA ARG A 181 -5.75 -11.94 -11.58
C ARG A 181 -6.29 -11.91 -10.14
N HIS A 182 -5.82 -10.99 -9.33
CA HIS A 182 -6.13 -10.92 -7.90
C HIS A 182 -7.17 -9.87 -7.53
N MET A 183 -7.73 -9.14 -8.52
CA MET A 183 -8.66 -8.04 -8.25
C MET A 183 -9.85 -8.47 -7.40
N GLU A 184 -10.48 -9.59 -7.73
CA GLU A 184 -11.63 -10.10 -6.98
C GLU A 184 -11.25 -10.47 -5.55
N THR A 185 -10.11 -11.14 -5.36
CA THR A 185 -9.59 -11.53 -4.05
C THR A 185 -9.30 -10.30 -3.19
N VAL A 186 -8.60 -9.30 -3.74
CA VAL A 186 -8.25 -8.06 -3.06
C VAL A 186 -9.51 -7.30 -2.64
N LEU A 187 -10.46 -7.12 -3.56
CA LEU A 187 -11.67 -6.38 -3.26
C LEU A 187 -12.59 -7.13 -2.29
N ALA A 188 -12.72 -8.45 -2.44
CA ALA A 188 -13.49 -9.27 -1.51
C ALA A 188 -12.91 -9.21 -0.09
N PHE A 189 -11.58 -9.30 0.04
CA PHE A 189 -10.90 -9.14 1.33
C PHE A 189 -11.17 -7.77 1.94
N CYS A 190 -11.20 -6.71 1.14
CA CYS A 190 -11.55 -5.36 1.58
C CYS A 190 -13.04 -5.15 1.86
N GLY A 191 -13.87 -6.18 1.73
CA GLY A 191 -15.32 -6.11 1.98
C GLY A 191 -16.12 -5.45 0.84
N VAL A 192 -15.55 -5.38 -0.35
CA VAL A 192 -16.24 -4.94 -1.57
C VAL A 192 -16.88 -6.17 -2.23
N ASN A 193 -18.21 -6.18 -2.29
CA ASN A 193 -18.94 -7.30 -2.89
C ASN A 193 -18.98 -7.16 -4.42
N CYS A 194 -18.18 -7.98 -5.10
CA CYS A 194 -18.09 -7.98 -6.56
C CYS A 194 -19.27 -8.70 -7.25
N LEU A 195 -20.07 -9.52 -6.52
CA LEU A 195 -21.14 -10.34 -7.10
C LEU A 195 -22.34 -9.54 -7.62
N LYS A 196 -22.52 -8.28 -7.20
CA LYS A 196 -23.60 -7.41 -7.69
C LYS A 196 -23.34 -6.80 -9.07
N ALA A 197 -22.17 -7.01 -9.64
CA ALA A 197 -21.79 -6.39 -10.92
C ALA A 197 -22.25 -7.21 -12.15
N TYR A 198 -22.74 -8.43 -11.95
CA TYR A 198 -23.14 -9.35 -13.02
C TYR A 198 -24.64 -9.63 -13.07
N SER A 199 -25.45 -8.87 -12.32
CA SER A 199 -26.92 -8.96 -12.34
C SER A 199 -27.59 -7.81 -13.07
#